data_87375802760da62661d95598c44c0a8b
#
_entry.id   87375802760da62661d95598c44c0a8b
#
_cell.length_a   1.000
_cell.length_b   1.000
_cell.length_c   1.000
_cell.angle_alpha   90.00
_cell.angle_beta   90.00
_cell.angle_gamma   90.00
#
_symmetry.space_group_name_H-M   'P 1'
#
loop_
_entity.id
_entity.type
_entity.pdbx_description
1 polymer ?
#
loop_
_entity_poly.entity_id
_entity_poly.type
_entity_poly.pdbx_seq_one_letter_code
_entity_poly.pdbx_strand_id
1 'polypeptide(L)'
;MKNTLREYSAEALTGLFIVLATIGFAYYAWNKTGGGVTAHAVHVKALFPNAGGINSGTEVRVAGMKIGSVLDEQLDPQSYQVMVNLALDPNIPLPLDSSAAITSDGLMSGSYIALIPGGSDKHLKEGDTIIDTQGSVNLMGLIGHYLNNSSGSKPAQNDASGQAADKNS
;
A
#
# COMPACT_ATOMS: atom_id res chain seq x y z
N MET A 1 10.37 -53.71 34.39
CA MET A 1 10.92 -52.40 34.02
C MET A 1 11.28 -52.24 32.52
N LYS A 2 11.16 -53.26 31.68
CA LYS A 2 11.52 -53.13 30.24
C LYS A 2 10.31 -52.80 29.31
N ASN A 3 9.06 -52.89 29.77
CA ASN A 3 7.89 -52.69 28.94
C ASN A 3 7.40 -51.24 28.95
N THR A 4 7.65 -50.47 29.99
CA THR A 4 7.28 -49.06 30.09
C THR A 4 8.09 -48.17 29.13
N LEU A 5 9.35 -48.50 28.87
CA LEU A 5 10.19 -47.73 27.92
C LEU A 5 9.75 -47.89 26.47
N ARG A 6 9.06 -48.98 26.08
CA ARG A 6 8.56 -49.20 24.72
C ARG A 6 7.23 -48.48 24.48
N GLU A 7 6.40 -48.29 25.50
CA GLU A 7 5.15 -47.51 25.38
C GLU A 7 5.47 -46.02 25.20
N TYR A 8 6.37 -45.46 26.03
CA TYR A 8 6.75 -44.04 25.89
C TYR A 8 7.57 -43.75 24.62
N SER A 9 8.24 -44.74 24.02
CA SER A 9 8.99 -44.53 22.79
C SER A 9 8.08 -44.31 21.56
N ALA A 10 6.91 -44.93 21.52
CA ALA A 10 5.95 -44.71 20.43
C ALA A 10 5.34 -43.30 20.49
N GLU A 11 5.01 -42.85 21.73
CA GLU A 11 4.49 -41.48 21.94
C GLU A 11 5.54 -40.42 21.62
N ALA A 12 6.79 -40.64 22.07
CA ALA A 12 7.90 -39.75 21.78
C ALA A 12 8.21 -39.66 20.27
N LEU A 13 8.12 -40.78 19.57
CA LEU A 13 8.36 -40.85 18.12
C LEU A 13 7.25 -40.11 17.35
N THR A 14 6.00 -40.23 17.77
CA THR A 14 4.87 -39.51 17.21
C THR A 14 5.00 -37.99 17.45
N GLY A 15 5.39 -37.60 18.68
CA GLY A 15 5.64 -36.21 19.01
C GLY A 15 6.77 -35.60 18.17
N LEU A 16 7.88 -36.34 18.04
CA LEU A 16 9.01 -35.91 17.20
C LEU A 16 8.61 -35.75 15.73
N PHE A 17 7.81 -36.67 15.22
CA PHE A 17 7.32 -36.60 13.83
C PHE A 17 6.44 -35.35 13.60
N ILE A 18 5.54 -35.05 14.52
CA ILE A 18 4.68 -33.85 14.44
C ILE A 18 5.54 -32.58 14.46
N VAL A 19 6.53 -32.49 15.34
CA VAL A 19 7.42 -31.34 15.43
C VAL A 19 8.21 -31.16 14.13
N LEU A 20 8.77 -32.24 13.57
CA LEU A 20 9.49 -32.19 12.30
C LEU A 20 8.57 -31.78 11.13
N ALA A 21 7.36 -32.32 11.08
CA ALA A 21 6.35 -31.94 10.09
C ALA A 21 5.95 -30.47 10.20
N THR A 22 5.78 -29.95 11.41
CA THR A 22 5.46 -28.55 11.67
C THR A 22 6.60 -27.61 11.22
N ILE A 23 7.83 -27.96 11.57
CA ILE A 23 9.03 -27.19 11.15
C ILE A 23 9.16 -27.22 9.62
N GLY A 24 8.98 -28.39 8.99
CA GLY A 24 9.02 -28.54 7.54
C GLY A 24 7.93 -27.72 6.84
N PHE A 25 6.72 -27.74 7.39
CA PHE A 25 5.60 -26.94 6.88
C PHE A 25 5.83 -25.43 7.06
N ALA A 26 6.34 -25.02 8.22
CA ALA A 26 6.67 -23.62 8.48
C ALA A 26 7.77 -23.11 7.52
N TYR A 27 8.80 -23.92 7.29
CA TYR A 27 9.86 -23.61 6.31
C TYR A 27 9.30 -23.53 4.88
N TYR A 28 8.44 -24.48 4.50
CA TYR A 28 7.79 -24.47 3.19
C TYR A 28 6.86 -23.26 3.02
N ALA A 29 6.06 -22.95 4.05
CA ALA A 29 5.17 -21.80 4.05
C ALA A 29 5.97 -20.49 3.94
N TRP A 30 7.06 -20.37 4.70
CA TRP A 30 7.95 -19.19 4.63
C TRP A 30 8.52 -18.98 3.23
N ASN A 31 8.98 -20.04 2.58
CA ASN A 31 9.52 -19.98 1.22
C ASN A 31 8.46 -19.66 0.16
N LYS A 32 7.18 -19.99 0.42
CA LYS A 32 6.06 -19.71 -0.50
C LYS A 32 5.37 -18.39 -0.19
N THR A 33 5.35 -17.96 1.06
CA THR A 33 4.65 -16.73 1.52
C THR A 33 5.60 -15.53 1.61
N GLY A 34 6.90 -15.78 1.78
CA GLY A 34 7.94 -14.76 1.71
C GLY A 34 8.05 -14.22 0.30
N GLY A 35 7.15 -13.29 -0.02
CA GLY A 35 6.99 -12.54 -1.24
C GLY A 35 7.96 -12.90 -2.35
N GLY A 36 7.43 -13.49 -3.40
CA GLY A 36 8.17 -13.84 -4.59
C GLY A 36 8.79 -12.66 -5.32
N VAL A 37 9.59 -11.89 -4.61
CA VAL A 37 10.53 -10.99 -5.24
C VAL A 37 11.73 -11.85 -5.56
N THR A 38 11.80 -12.22 -6.81
CA THR A 38 12.87 -13.04 -7.38
C THR A 38 14.23 -12.44 -7.02
N ALA A 39 15.21 -13.30 -6.81
CA ALA A 39 16.61 -12.92 -6.58
C ALA A 39 17.21 -12.01 -7.68
N HIS A 40 16.43 -11.66 -8.68
CA HIS A 40 16.77 -10.84 -9.84
C HIS A 40 15.84 -9.63 -10.03
N ALA A 41 15.07 -9.23 -9.00
CA ALA A 41 14.19 -8.08 -9.12
C ALA A 41 14.98 -6.81 -9.44
N VAL A 42 14.41 -5.95 -10.29
CA VAL A 42 14.93 -4.61 -10.55
C VAL A 42 14.41 -3.68 -9.45
N HIS A 43 15.34 -3.07 -8.71
CA HIS A 43 14.99 -2.14 -7.65
C HIS A 43 14.89 -0.72 -8.22
N VAL A 44 13.72 -0.13 -8.11
CA VAL A 44 13.47 1.27 -8.50
C VAL A 44 12.90 2.03 -7.31
N LYS A 45 13.10 3.33 -7.32
CA LYS A 45 12.58 4.23 -6.30
C LYS A 45 11.40 5.01 -6.84
N ALA A 46 10.44 5.33 -5.99
CA ALA A 46 9.34 6.22 -6.32
C ALA A 46 9.17 7.25 -5.19
N LEU A 47 9.07 8.53 -5.55
CA LEU A 47 8.92 9.62 -4.60
C LEU A 47 7.46 10.06 -4.53
N PHE A 48 6.80 9.79 -3.40
CA PHE A 48 5.40 10.14 -3.20
C PHE A 48 5.23 11.31 -2.24
N PRO A 49 4.36 12.27 -2.54
CA PRO A 49 3.99 13.34 -1.60
C PRO A 49 3.21 12.80 -0.39
N ASN A 50 2.54 11.66 -0.54
CA ASN A 50 1.80 10.98 0.51
C ASN A 50 1.74 9.48 0.18
N ALA A 51 2.30 8.64 1.05
CA ALA A 51 2.32 7.18 0.92
C ALA A 51 1.34 6.50 1.90
N GLY A 52 0.29 7.17 2.33
CA GLY A 52 -0.68 6.60 3.27
C GLY A 52 -1.30 5.30 2.77
N GLY A 53 -1.26 4.26 3.60
CA GLY A 53 -1.79 2.95 3.27
C GLY A 53 -0.84 2.02 2.50
N ILE A 54 0.41 2.44 2.27
CA ILE A 54 1.48 1.63 1.70
C ILE A 54 2.38 1.14 2.84
N ASN A 55 2.82 -0.10 2.74
CA ASN A 55 3.75 -0.73 3.67
C ASN A 55 4.63 -1.73 2.91
N SER A 56 5.69 -2.21 3.55
CA SER A 56 6.49 -3.31 3.01
C SER A 56 5.60 -4.51 2.66
N GLY A 57 5.78 -5.06 1.47
CA GLY A 57 4.96 -6.13 0.91
C GLY A 57 3.72 -5.67 0.14
N THR A 58 3.39 -4.37 0.13
CA THR A 58 2.32 -3.82 -0.71
C THR A 58 2.57 -4.16 -2.18
N GLU A 59 1.53 -4.55 -2.89
CA GLU A 59 1.64 -4.95 -4.29
C GLU A 59 1.88 -3.76 -5.23
N VAL A 60 2.71 -4.01 -6.24
CA VAL A 60 2.90 -3.12 -7.38
C VAL A 60 2.28 -3.78 -8.59
N ARG A 61 1.38 -3.06 -9.27
CA ARG A 61 0.59 -3.58 -10.39
C ARG A 61 0.70 -2.72 -11.62
N VAL A 62 0.69 -3.34 -12.79
CA VAL A 62 0.51 -2.69 -14.10
C VAL A 62 -0.74 -3.28 -14.74
N ALA A 63 -1.66 -2.43 -15.19
CA ALA A 63 -2.93 -2.86 -15.76
C ALA A 63 -3.68 -3.91 -14.92
N GLY A 64 -3.57 -3.81 -13.57
CA GLY A 64 -4.19 -4.74 -12.62
C GLY A 64 -3.41 -6.02 -12.32
N MET A 65 -2.35 -6.32 -13.08
CA MET A 65 -1.50 -7.48 -12.85
C MET A 65 -0.35 -7.15 -11.89
N LYS A 66 -0.13 -7.99 -10.90
CA LYS A 66 1.00 -7.86 -9.97
C LYS A 66 2.31 -8.12 -10.70
N ILE A 67 3.20 -7.14 -10.66
CA ILE A 67 4.54 -7.19 -11.27
C ILE A 67 5.65 -6.97 -10.24
N GLY A 68 5.31 -6.70 -9.00
CA GLY A 68 6.29 -6.43 -7.97
C GLY A 68 5.68 -6.18 -6.60
N SER A 69 6.51 -5.69 -5.70
CA SER A 69 6.11 -5.30 -4.35
C SER A 69 7.00 -4.18 -3.80
N VAL A 70 6.47 -3.49 -2.80
CA VAL A 70 7.21 -2.52 -1.98
C VAL A 70 8.17 -3.28 -1.07
N LEU A 71 9.42 -2.84 -1.03
CA LEU A 71 10.45 -3.35 -0.11
C LEU A 71 10.40 -2.60 1.21
N ASP A 72 10.57 -1.30 1.13
CA ASP A 72 10.56 -0.39 2.28
C ASP A 72 10.10 1.01 1.87
N GLU A 73 9.90 1.85 2.87
CA GLU A 73 9.53 3.24 2.73
C GLU A 73 10.35 4.10 3.68
N GLN A 74 10.82 5.24 3.21
CA GLN A 74 11.62 6.17 4.00
C GLN A 74 11.14 7.60 3.78
N LEU A 75 10.91 8.34 4.86
CA LEU A 75 10.61 9.76 4.78
C LEU A 75 11.90 10.55 4.56
N ASP A 76 11.94 11.34 3.50
CA ASP A 76 13.00 12.31 3.30
C ASP A 76 12.74 13.56 4.17
N PRO A 77 13.60 13.85 5.15
CA PRO A 77 13.40 14.96 6.05
C PRO A 77 13.59 16.34 5.42
N GLN A 78 14.16 16.40 4.21
CA GLN A 78 14.39 17.66 3.50
C GLN A 78 13.21 18.04 2.61
N SER A 79 12.72 17.08 1.83
CA SER A 79 11.62 17.29 0.90
C SER A 79 10.25 16.97 1.50
N TYR A 80 10.21 16.28 2.65
CA TYR A 80 8.99 15.74 3.27
C TYR A 80 8.21 14.81 2.34
N GLN A 81 8.89 14.22 1.37
CA GLN A 81 8.35 13.18 0.51
C GLN A 81 8.73 11.80 1.02
N VAL A 82 7.93 10.81 0.71
CA VAL A 82 8.22 9.42 1.05
C VAL A 82 8.88 8.76 -0.15
N MET A 83 10.12 8.32 0.04
CA MET A 83 10.82 7.47 -0.91
C MET A 83 10.40 6.03 -0.67
N VAL A 84 9.78 5.42 -1.67
CA VAL A 84 9.34 4.03 -1.63
C VAL A 84 10.24 3.21 -2.54
N ASN A 85 10.89 2.19 -1.99
CA ASN A 85 11.73 1.25 -2.74
C ASN A 85 10.84 0.10 -3.25
N LEU A 86 10.87 -0.11 -4.57
CA LEU A 86 10.06 -1.10 -5.27
C LEU A 86 10.96 -2.20 -5.82
N ALA A 87 10.50 -3.44 -5.72
CA ALA A 87 11.12 -4.58 -6.40
C ALA A 87 10.18 -5.03 -7.52
N LEU A 88 10.64 -4.93 -8.76
CA LEU A 88 9.87 -5.19 -9.97
C LEU A 88 10.39 -6.43 -10.70
N ASP A 89 9.49 -7.12 -11.40
CA ASP A 89 9.85 -8.27 -12.25
C ASP A 89 10.71 -7.80 -13.44
N PRO A 90 11.94 -8.30 -13.59
CA PRO A 90 12.82 -7.93 -14.68
C PRO A 90 12.33 -8.35 -16.07
N ASN A 91 11.38 -9.29 -16.13
CA ASN A 91 10.79 -9.75 -17.39
C ASN A 91 9.78 -8.74 -17.98
N ILE A 92 9.39 -7.75 -17.19
CA ILE A 92 8.44 -6.70 -17.60
C ILE A 92 9.20 -5.36 -17.66
N PRO A 93 9.80 -5.04 -18.83
CA PRO A 93 10.53 -3.79 -18.99
C PRO A 93 9.55 -2.61 -18.99
N LEU A 94 9.66 -1.74 -17.99
CA LEU A 94 8.85 -0.54 -17.91
C LEU A 94 9.58 0.65 -18.54
N PRO A 95 8.88 1.50 -19.30
CA PRO A 95 9.44 2.74 -19.81
C PRO A 95 9.95 3.66 -18.70
N LEU A 96 11.02 4.42 -18.99
CA LEU A 96 11.63 5.33 -18.03
C LEU A 96 10.69 6.48 -17.58
N ASP A 97 9.77 6.86 -18.44
CA ASP A 97 8.74 7.88 -18.21
C ASP A 97 7.44 7.32 -17.63
N SER A 98 7.50 6.12 -17.02
CA SER A 98 6.36 5.55 -16.31
C SER A 98 6.02 6.38 -15.08
N SER A 99 4.72 6.50 -14.78
CA SER A 99 4.22 7.14 -13.57
C SER A 99 3.71 6.12 -12.56
N ALA A 100 3.66 6.52 -11.29
CA ALA A 100 3.18 5.68 -10.20
C ALA A 100 2.05 6.36 -9.43
N ALA A 101 0.98 5.65 -9.14
CA ALA A 101 -0.14 6.16 -8.36
C ALA A 101 -0.49 5.20 -7.22
N ILE A 102 -0.73 5.74 -6.03
CA ILE A 102 -1.26 4.97 -4.92
C ILE A 102 -2.77 4.97 -5.02
N THR A 103 -3.35 3.78 -5.15
CA THR A 103 -4.79 3.60 -5.28
C THR A 103 -5.29 2.48 -4.38
N SER A 104 -6.59 2.47 -4.09
CA SER A 104 -7.24 1.45 -3.28
C SER A 104 -7.98 0.45 -4.14
N ASP A 105 -7.97 -0.82 -3.73
CA ASP A 105 -8.70 -1.91 -4.36
C ASP A 105 -10.14 -2.02 -3.81
N GLY A 106 -10.74 -0.86 -3.51
CA GLY A 106 -12.08 -0.73 -2.93
C GLY A 106 -12.11 -0.06 -1.56
N LEU A 107 -13.30 0.02 -0.96
CA LEU A 107 -13.51 0.71 0.32
C LEU A 107 -12.94 -0.03 1.54
N MET A 108 -12.81 -1.35 1.44
CA MET A 108 -12.36 -2.22 2.54
C MET A 108 -11.06 -2.98 2.24
N SER A 109 -10.57 -2.86 1.02
CA SER A 109 -9.32 -3.49 0.61
C SER A 109 -8.15 -2.55 0.84
N GLY A 110 -6.95 -3.11 0.94
CA GLY A 110 -5.73 -2.32 1.09
C GLY A 110 -5.41 -1.45 -0.12
N SER A 111 -4.43 -0.60 0.03
CA SER A 111 -3.86 0.18 -1.07
C SER A 111 -2.83 -0.63 -1.84
N TYR A 112 -2.62 -0.30 -3.10
CA TYR A 112 -1.55 -0.83 -3.95
C TYR A 112 -0.96 0.29 -4.79
N ILE A 113 0.22 0.05 -5.36
CA ILE A 113 0.86 0.98 -6.28
C ILE A 113 0.51 0.56 -7.71
N ALA A 114 -0.20 1.41 -8.42
CA ALA A 114 -0.46 1.25 -9.84
C ALA A 114 0.65 1.95 -10.62
N LEU A 115 1.38 1.21 -11.45
CA LEU A 115 2.32 1.77 -12.41
C LEU A 115 1.62 1.91 -13.77
N ILE A 116 1.78 3.08 -14.35
CA ILE A 116 1.23 3.44 -15.64
C ILE A 116 2.41 3.62 -16.59
N PRO A 117 2.61 2.70 -17.56
CA PRO A 117 3.70 2.79 -18.51
C PRO A 117 3.59 4.06 -19.36
N GLY A 118 4.71 4.72 -19.59
CA GLY A 118 4.83 5.85 -20.52
C GLY A 118 5.09 5.38 -21.95
N GLY A 119 5.63 6.28 -22.78
CA GLY A 119 5.92 6.03 -24.19
C GLY A 119 7.40 6.06 -24.55
N SER A 120 8.30 6.10 -23.56
CA SER A 120 9.75 6.15 -23.81
C SER A 120 10.30 4.82 -24.31
N ASP A 121 11.20 4.87 -25.28
CA ASP A 121 11.97 3.70 -25.74
C ASP A 121 13.02 3.23 -24.72
N LYS A 122 13.33 4.07 -23.73
CA LYS A 122 14.25 3.72 -22.64
C LYS A 122 13.48 3.07 -21.51
N HIS A 123 14.05 2.02 -20.95
CA HIS A 123 13.44 1.29 -19.82
C HIS A 123 14.09 1.66 -18.50
N LEU A 124 13.30 1.55 -17.43
CA LEU A 124 13.76 1.67 -16.04
C LEU A 124 14.84 0.63 -15.75
N LYS A 125 15.89 1.08 -15.09
CA LYS A 125 17.05 0.28 -14.67
C LYS A 125 17.14 0.25 -13.17
N GLU A 126 18.01 -0.61 -12.68
CA GLU A 126 18.36 -0.70 -11.27
C GLU A 126 18.79 0.68 -10.73
N GLY A 127 18.11 1.10 -9.67
CA GLY A 127 18.39 2.37 -9.00
C GLY A 127 17.70 3.60 -9.58
N ASP A 128 16.98 3.49 -10.70
CA ASP A 128 16.23 4.61 -11.28
C ASP A 128 15.10 5.09 -10.35
N THR A 129 14.70 6.34 -10.51
CA THR A 129 13.67 6.96 -9.69
C THR A 129 12.49 7.42 -10.54
N ILE A 130 11.29 6.98 -10.18
CA ILE A 130 10.02 7.46 -10.74
C ILE A 130 9.67 8.76 -10.00
N ILE A 131 9.60 9.85 -10.74
CA ILE A 131 9.34 11.19 -10.19
C ILE A 131 7.87 11.58 -10.38
N ASP A 132 7.25 11.11 -11.48
CA ASP A 132 5.83 11.36 -11.73
C ASP A 132 4.98 10.42 -10.88
N THR A 133 4.54 10.94 -9.72
CA THR A 133 3.82 10.14 -8.74
C THR A 133 2.57 10.84 -8.23
N GLN A 134 1.53 10.06 -7.99
CA GLN A 134 0.31 10.50 -7.31
C GLN A 134 0.19 9.79 -5.96
N GLY A 135 0.18 10.59 -4.89
CA GLY A 135 -0.02 10.10 -3.53
C GLY A 135 -1.43 9.55 -3.28
N SER A 136 -1.60 8.89 -2.14
CA SER A 136 -2.88 8.33 -1.74
C SER A 136 -3.95 9.42 -1.55
N VAL A 137 -5.14 9.18 -2.11
CA VAL A 137 -6.31 10.04 -1.94
C VAL A 137 -7.25 9.41 -0.91
N ASN A 138 -7.55 10.13 0.16
CA ASN A 138 -8.49 9.69 1.17
C ASN A 138 -9.95 10.01 0.73
N LEU A 139 -10.60 9.02 0.11
CA LEU A 139 -11.99 9.16 -0.36
C LEU A 139 -12.99 9.44 0.78
N MET A 140 -12.74 8.90 1.98
CA MET A 140 -13.59 9.17 3.16
C MET A 140 -13.53 10.63 3.59
N GLY A 141 -12.37 11.27 3.48
CA GLY A 141 -12.23 12.70 3.73
C GLY A 141 -13.04 13.56 2.76
N LEU A 142 -13.05 13.18 1.49
CA LEU A 142 -13.84 13.87 0.45
C LEU A 142 -15.36 13.73 0.69
N ILE A 143 -15.83 12.54 1.04
CA ILE A 143 -17.24 12.28 1.36
C ILE A 143 -17.64 13.06 2.61
N GLY A 144 -16.81 13.06 3.66
CA GLY A 144 -17.04 13.84 4.88
C GLY A 144 -17.15 15.34 4.61
N HIS A 145 -16.28 15.88 3.75
CA HIS A 145 -16.32 17.29 3.33
C HIS A 145 -17.59 17.62 2.55
N TYR A 146 -18.00 16.73 1.64
CA TYR A 146 -19.21 16.91 0.86
C TYR A 146 -20.49 16.89 1.73
N LEU A 147 -20.58 15.93 2.65
CA LEU A 147 -21.72 15.80 3.57
C LEU A 147 -21.80 16.98 4.54
N ASN A 148 -20.67 17.43 5.06
CA ASN A 148 -20.63 18.57 5.98
C ASN A 148 -20.98 19.89 5.28
N ASN A 149 -20.58 20.05 4.03
CA ASN A 149 -20.87 21.24 3.23
C ASN A 149 -22.32 21.26 2.73
N SER A 150 -22.95 20.09 2.54
CA SER A 150 -24.36 19.96 2.17
C SER A 150 -25.29 20.27 3.33
N SER A 151 -24.84 20.10 4.59
CA SER A 151 -25.62 20.39 5.78
C SER A 151 -25.56 21.87 6.21
N GLY A 152 -24.68 22.67 5.59
CA GLY A 152 -24.42 24.08 5.94
C GLY A 152 -25.16 25.12 5.12
N SER A 153 -25.97 24.74 4.13
CA SER A 153 -26.75 25.69 3.32
C SER A 153 -28.13 25.92 3.91
N LYS A 154 -28.21 26.51 5.10
CA LYS A 154 -29.41 27.18 5.53
C LYS A 154 -29.33 28.61 4.94
N PRO A 155 -30.28 29.03 4.07
CA PRO A 155 -30.32 30.42 3.64
C PRO A 155 -30.57 31.29 4.88
N ALA A 156 -29.69 32.25 5.13
CA ALA A 156 -29.99 33.32 6.08
C ALA A 156 -31.22 34.04 5.56
N GLN A 157 -32.34 33.82 6.23
CA GLN A 157 -33.53 34.62 6.08
C GLN A 157 -33.18 36.01 6.58
N ASN A 158 -33.07 36.94 5.66
CA ASN A 158 -32.99 38.36 5.89
C ASN A 158 -34.38 38.82 6.41
N ASP A 159 -34.57 38.86 7.72
CA ASP A 159 -35.64 39.61 8.31
C ASP A 159 -35.26 41.09 8.26
N ALA A 160 -35.56 41.69 7.11
CA ALA A 160 -35.74 43.13 6.98
C ALA A 160 -37.17 43.45 7.41
N SER A 161 -37.37 43.73 8.68
CA SER A 161 -38.58 44.45 9.13
C SER A 161 -38.17 45.48 10.17
N GLY A 162 -38.07 46.70 9.72
CA GLY A 162 -38.87 47.81 10.17
C GLY A 162 -38.46 48.38 11.55
N GLN A 163 -37.77 49.47 11.54
CA GLN A 163 -38.23 50.57 12.42
C GLN A 163 -37.87 51.90 11.78
N ALA A 164 -38.90 52.44 11.12
CA ALA A 164 -38.94 53.83 10.82
C ALA A 164 -39.53 54.56 12.04
N ALA A 165 -39.08 55.76 12.21
CA ALA A 165 -39.72 56.89 12.97
C ALA A 165 -39.51 56.86 14.50
N ASP A 166 -38.75 57.80 15.03
CA ASP A 166 -39.43 58.95 15.60
C ASP A 166 -38.53 60.20 15.67
N LYS A 167 -39.13 61.28 15.31
CA LYS A 167 -38.63 62.65 15.40
C LYS A 167 -38.89 63.20 16.82
N ASN A 168 -38.10 64.23 17.15
CA ASN A 168 -38.36 65.36 18.02
C ASN A 168 -37.66 65.36 19.39
N SER A 169 -36.84 66.21 19.52
CA SER A 169 -36.73 67.47 20.35
C SER A 169 -35.26 67.72 20.63
#